data_e02ff6aa4c8be873c47300cf7db47540
#
_entry.id   e02ff6aa4c8be873c47300cf7db47540
#
_cell.length_a   1.000
_cell.length_b   1.000
_cell.length_c   1.000
_cell.angle_alpha   90.00
_cell.angle_beta   90.00
_cell.angle_gamma   90.00
#
_symmetry.space_group_name_H-M   'P 1'
#
loop_
_entity.id
_entity.type
_entity.pdbx_description
1 polymer ?
#
loop_
_entity_poly.entity_id
_entity_poly.type
_entity_poly.pdbx_seq_one_letter_code
_entity_poly.pdbx_strand_id
1 'polypeptide(L)'
;LYDDLISQPLPVTGFKKVLNSWKRVVAKPEVKIVKGIYFWGGVGRGKTYLVDTFYDCLPFKNKMRVHFHRFMHRVHEELKSLQGQSDPLKLIAKRFADETCIICFDEFFVSDITDAMILGTLFEELFAHNVTLVATSNIIPDELYRNGLQRERFLPAIKLINKCCDVINVDSGVDYRLRTLEQAELFHFPLDQKADDNLIHYFQQLSLDAGQKNKIITINNRPLTTVQESDGVVHFEFSTLCE
;
A
#
# COMPACT_ATOMS: atom_id res chain seq x y z
N LEU A 1 -7.31 8.19 -15.04
CA LEU A 1 -6.03 8.04 -14.35
C LEU A 1 -4.97 7.35 -15.21
N TYR A 2 -5.24 6.13 -15.72
CA TYR A 2 -4.28 5.38 -16.54
C TYR A 2 -3.85 6.18 -17.78
N ASP A 3 -4.78 6.65 -18.57
CA ASP A 3 -4.52 7.45 -19.77
C ASP A 3 -3.81 8.77 -19.46
N ASP A 4 -4.18 9.42 -18.35
CA ASP A 4 -3.54 10.65 -17.89
C ASP A 4 -2.08 10.42 -17.49
N LEU A 5 -1.78 9.29 -16.81
CA LEU A 5 -0.42 8.93 -16.42
C LEU A 5 0.49 8.59 -17.61
N ILE A 6 -0.04 7.88 -18.60
CA ILE A 6 0.73 7.52 -19.80
C ILE A 6 1.01 8.73 -20.67
N SER A 7 0.08 9.69 -20.74
CA SER A 7 0.23 10.91 -21.52
C SER A 7 1.19 11.93 -20.90
N GLN A 8 1.59 11.74 -19.64
CA GLN A 8 2.59 12.63 -19.01
C GLN A 8 4.00 12.34 -19.52
N PRO A 9 4.81 13.41 -19.75
CA PRO A 9 6.22 13.22 -20.03
C PRO A 9 6.90 12.61 -18.78
N LEU A 10 7.46 11.42 -18.93
CA LEU A 10 8.18 10.74 -17.85
C LEU A 10 9.30 11.64 -17.30
N PRO A 11 9.55 11.62 -15.97
CA PRO A 11 10.63 12.36 -15.37
C PRO A 11 11.97 11.94 -16.01
N VAL A 12 12.70 12.90 -16.54
CA VAL A 12 13.98 12.67 -17.21
C VAL A 12 15.03 12.45 -16.14
N THR A 13 15.46 11.19 -15.96
CA THR A 13 16.55 10.81 -15.06
C THR A 13 17.91 10.91 -15.78
N GLY A 14 18.95 11.36 -15.07
CA GLY A 14 20.33 11.35 -15.57
C GLY A 14 20.76 12.56 -16.39
N PHE A 15 21.77 12.37 -17.24
CA PHE A 15 22.46 13.43 -18.01
C PHE A 15 21.53 14.34 -18.84
N LYS A 16 20.37 13.87 -19.26
CA LYS A 16 19.34 14.66 -19.95
C LYS A 16 18.72 15.76 -19.07
N LYS A 17 18.80 15.64 -17.75
CA LYS A 17 18.30 16.67 -16.80
C LYS A 17 19.10 17.98 -16.94
N VAL A 18 20.40 17.90 -17.21
CA VAL A 18 21.30 19.05 -17.35
C VAL A 18 21.06 19.81 -18.66
N LEU A 19 20.88 19.09 -19.79
CA LEU A 19 20.65 19.74 -21.10
C LEU A 19 19.26 20.42 -21.17
N ASN A 20 18.24 19.88 -20.50
CA ASN A 20 16.90 20.47 -20.48
C ASN A 20 16.78 21.66 -19.51
N SER A 21 17.71 21.81 -18.56
CA SER A 21 17.76 22.96 -17.65
C SER A 21 17.98 24.29 -18.41
N TRP A 22 18.75 24.29 -19.48
CA TRP A 22 19.01 25.48 -20.28
C TRP A 22 17.85 25.87 -21.22
N LYS A 23 16.98 24.92 -21.58
CA LYS A 23 15.78 25.19 -22.40
C LYS A 23 14.55 25.63 -21.58
N ARG A 24 14.61 25.54 -20.24
CA ARG A 24 13.49 25.86 -19.33
C ARG A 24 13.31 27.37 -19.00
N VAL A 25 14.05 28.27 -19.65
CA VAL A 25 13.88 29.72 -19.46
C VAL A 25 12.65 30.25 -20.21
N VAL A 26 12.02 29.44 -21.09
CA VAL A 26 10.85 29.86 -21.87
C VAL A 26 9.74 28.81 -21.67
N ALA A 27 8.72 29.19 -20.90
CA ALA A 27 7.49 28.44 -20.56
C ALA A 27 7.69 27.25 -19.59
N LYS A 28 7.28 27.43 -18.30
CA LYS A 28 6.85 26.32 -17.45
C LYS A 28 5.65 25.67 -18.15
N PRO A 29 5.72 24.41 -18.60
CA PRO A 29 4.49 23.71 -18.94
C PRO A 29 3.66 23.67 -17.65
N GLU A 30 2.40 24.05 -17.69
CA GLU A 30 1.42 23.74 -16.65
C GLU A 30 1.38 22.21 -16.56
N VAL A 31 2.12 21.64 -15.62
CA VAL A 31 2.07 20.20 -15.36
C VAL A 31 0.75 19.94 -14.67
N LYS A 32 -0.21 19.43 -15.44
CA LYS A 32 -1.51 19.05 -14.93
C LYS A 32 -1.31 17.96 -13.88
N ILE A 33 -1.63 18.25 -12.63
CA ILE A 33 -1.60 17.26 -11.54
C ILE A 33 -2.60 16.16 -11.92
N VAL A 34 -2.11 14.92 -12.07
CA VAL A 34 -2.98 13.78 -12.28
C VAL A 34 -3.60 13.41 -10.94
N LYS A 35 -4.93 13.43 -10.87
CA LYS A 35 -5.66 12.99 -9.70
C LYS A 35 -5.42 11.49 -9.48
N GLY A 36 -5.05 11.15 -8.26
CA GLY A 36 -4.95 9.76 -7.83
C GLY A 36 -6.29 9.13 -7.50
N ILE A 37 -6.26 7.95 -6.88
CA ILE A 37 -7.47 7.25 -6.45
C ILE A 37 -7.28 6.76 -5.01
N TYR A 38 -8.30 6.95 -4.19
CA TYR A 38 -8.37 6.42 -2.84
C TYR A 38 -9.53 5.43 -2.75
N PHE A 39 -9.23 4.14 -2.78
CA PHE A 39 -10.22 3.07 -2.64
C PHE A 39 -10.47 2.78 -1.16
N TRP A 40 -11.73 2.85 -0.73
CA TRP A 40 -12.10 2.50 0.63
C TRP A 40 -13.29 1.54 0.67
N GLY A 41 -13.47 0.86 1.81
CA GLY A 41 -14.55 -0.10 2.02
C GLY A 41 -14.10 -1.28 2.88
N GLY A 42 -15.01 -2.19 3.19
CA GLY A 42 -14.77 -3.35 4.03
C GLY A 42 -13.64 -4.27 3.55
N VAL A 43 -13.18 -5.15 4.42
CA VAL A 43 -12.19 -6.19 4.08
C VAL A 43 -12.78 -7.16 3.06
N GLY A 44 -11.94 -7.76 2.20
CA GLY A 44 -12.39 -8.77 1.24
C GLY A 44 -13.12 -8.24 -0.01
N ARG A 45 -13.16 -6.92 -0.24
CA ARG A 45 -13.87 -6.29 -1.36
C ARG A 45 -13.06 -6.19 -2.65
N GLY A 46 -11.87 -6.76 -2.70
CA GLY A 46 -11.03 -6.77 -3.91
C GLY A 46 -10.24 -5.47 -4.14
N LYS A 47 -10.14 -4.56 -3.16
CA LYS A 47 -9.36 -3.31 -3.30
C LYS A 47 -7.92 -3.56 -3.73
N THR A 48 -7.25 -4.47 -3.05
CA THR A 48 -5.86 -4.85 -3.34
C THR A 48 -5.73 -5.40 -4.75
N TYR A 49 -6.63 -6.29 -5.17
CA TYR A 49 -6.65 -6.84 -6.52
C TYR A 49 -6.81 -5.76 -7.61
N LEU A 50 -7.67 -4.77 -7.37
CA LEU A 50 -7.83 -3.64 -8.31
C LEU A 50 -6.55 -2.83 -8.44
N VAL A 51 -5.86 -2.56 -7.32
CA VAL A 51 -4.60 -1.80 -7.32
C VAL A 51 -3.47 -2.63 -7.91
N ASP A 52 -3.41 -3.96 -7.66
CA ASP A 52 -2.44 -4.87 -8.28
C ASP A 52 -2.58 -4.84 -9.81
N THR A 53 -3.79 -5.11 -10.31
CA THR A 53 -4.06 -5.11 -11.73
C THR A 53 -3.71 -3.76 -12.37
N PHE A 54 -4.11 -2.66 -11.74
CA PHE A 54 -3.77 -1.31 -12.20
C PHE A 54 -2.25 -1.10 -12.24
N TYR A 55 -1.54 -1.45 -11.16
CA TYR A 55 -0.10 -1.30 -11.06
C TYR A 55 0.64 -2.10 -12.12
N ASP A 56 0.24 -3.34 -12.36
CA ASP A 56 0.85 -4.22 -13.37
C ASP A 56 0.64 -3.71 -14.80
N CYS A 57 -0.53 -3.13 -15.07
CA CYS A 57 -0.83 -2.53 -16.37
C CYS A 57 -0.01 -1.28 -16.70
N LEU A 58 0.62 -0.60 -15.71
CA LEU A 58 1.42 0.59 -15.97
C LEU A 58 2.72 0.23 -16.71
N PRO A 59 2.99 0.80 -17.90
CA PRO A 59 4.09 0.36 -18.77
C PRO A 59 5.47 0.94 -18.38
N PHE A 60 5.56 1.75 -17.34
CA PHE A 60 6.80 2.40 -16.91
C PHE A 60 7.34 1.80 -15.60
N LYS A 61 8.65 1.98 -15.36
CA LYS A 61 9.36 1.40 -14.21
C LYS A 61 9.36 2.30 -12.96
N ASN A 62 9.21 3.61 -13.14
CA ASN A 62 9.20 4.60 -12.06
C ASN A 62 7.84 4.63 -11.35
N LYS A 63 7.44 3.50 -10.84
CA LYS A 63 6.24 3.25 -10.05
C LYS A 63 6.59 2.53 -8.76
N MET A 64 5.95 2.88 -7.67
CA MET A 64 6.19 2.28 -6.35
C MET A 64 4.90 1.66 -5.82
N ARG A 65 5.02 0.41 -5.34
CA ARG A 65 3.97 -0.25 -4.57
C ARG A 65 4.53 -0.69 -3.24
N VAL A 66 3.86 -0.32 -2.16
CA VAL A 66 4.36 -0.58 -0.80
C VAL A 66 3.22 -0.50 0.21
N HIS A 67 3.28 -1.33 1.26
CA HIS A 67 2.41 -1.15 2.42
C HIS A 67 2.72 0.16 3.12
N PHE A 68 1.68 0.87 3.54
CA PHE A 68 1.82 2.19 4.13
C PHE A 68 2.80 2.23 5.33
N HIS A 69 2.72 1.25 6.22
CA HIS A 69 3.63 1.20 7.38
C HIS A 69 5.11 1.04 6.98
N ARG A 70 5.42 0.28 5.91
CA ARG A 70 6.80 0.13 5.41
C ARG A 70 7.31 1.43 4.77
N PHE A 71 6.43 2.14 4.08
CA PHE A 71 6.75 3.45 3.55
C PHE A 71 7.10 4.43 4.69
N MET A 72 6.27 4.49 5.74
CA MET A 72 6.53 5.35 6.89
C MET A 72 7.81 4.95 7.62
N HIS A 73 8.09 3.67 7.77
CA HIS A 73 9.37 3.21 8.33
C HIS A 73 10.56 3.76 7.54
N ARG A 74 10.53 3.69 6.21
CA ARG A 74 11.56 4.27 5.34
C ARG A 74 11.67 5.79 5.53
N VAL A 75 10.54 6.50 5.61
CA VAL A 75 10.52 7.96 5.86
C VAL A 75 11.21 8.29 7.18
N HIS A 76 10.94 7.55 8.25
CA HIS A 76 11.58 7.75 9.54
C HIS A 76 13.09 7.47 9.52
N GLU A 77 13.52 6.45 8.79
CA GLU A 77 14.96 6.17 8.62
C GLU A 77 15.68 7.29 7.86
N GLU A 78 15.06 7.77 6.78
CA GLU A 78 15.60 8.91 6.03
C GLU A 78 15.63 10.19 6.89
N LEU A 79 14.60 10.45 7.72
CA LEU A 79 14.60 11.56 8.67
C LEU A 79 15.76 11.48 9.66
N LYS A 80 16.05 10.28 10.19
CA LYS A 80 17.22 10.08 11.08
C LYS A 80 18.54 10.42 10.37
N SER A 81 18.67 10.05 9.08
CA SER A 81 19.87 10.34 8.29
C SER A 81 20.05 11.82 7.94
N LEU A 82 18.97 12.60 7.98
CA LEU A 82 18.95 14.03 7.64
C LEU A 82 18.89 14.95 8.87
N GLN A 83 19.26 14.43 10.05
CA GLN A 83 19.33 15.25 11.27
C GLN A 83 20.25 16.46 11.08
N GLY A 84 19.76 17.64 11.49
CA GLY A 84 20.49 18.90 11.36
C GLY A 84 20.34 19.61 9.99
N GLN A 85 19.61 19.02 9.06
CA GLN A 85 19.29 19.70 7.80
C GLN A 85 17.98 20.51 7.91
N SER A 86 17.91 21.62 7.19
CA SER A 86 16.67 22.39 7.06
C SER A 86 15.69 21.62 6.16
N ASP A 87 14.41 21.59 6.55
CA ASP A 87 13.31 21.01 5.76
C ASP A 87 13.55 19.55 5.29
N PRO A 88 13.88 18.61 6.20
CA PRO A 88 14.22 17.24 5.80
C PRO A 88 13.08 16.54 5.03
N LEU A 89 11.81 16.82 5.34
CA LEU A 89 10.66 16.24 4.63
C LEU A 89 10.60 16.64 3.15
N LYS A 90 11.02 17.87 2.80
CA LYS A 90 11.13 18.30 1.40
C LYS A 90 12.20 17.51 0.65
N LEU A 91 13.33 17.26 1.30
CA LEU A 91 14.40 16.47 0.72
C LEU A 91 13.97 15.02 0.49
N ILE A 92 13.25 14.44 1.45
CA ILE A 92 12.69 13.08 1.37
C ILE A 92 11.66 12.99 0.24
N ALA A 93 10.69 13.91 0.20
CA ALA A 93 9.69 13.95 -0.86
C ALA A 93 10.33 14.08 -2.25
N LYS A 94 11.38 14.90 -2.38
CA LYS A 94 12.13 15.03 -3.63
C LYS A 94 12.83 13.71 -4.02
N ARG A 95 13.43 12.99 -3.07
CA ARG A 95 14.04 11.68 -3.34
C ARG A 95 12.99 10.70 -3.86
N PHE A 96 11.84 10.59 -3.21
CA PHE A 96 10.73 9.77 -3.69
C PHE A 96 10.27 10.18 -5.08
N ALA A 97 10.12 11.48 -5.35
CA ALA A 97 9.73 11.98 -6.66
C ALA A 97 10.79 11.76 -7.75
N ASP A 98 12.07 11.65 -7.39
CA ASP A 98 13.14 11.26 -8.31
C ASP A 98 13.11 9.74 -8.61
N GLU A 99 12.58 8.92 -7.69
CA GLU A 99 12.44 7.46 -7.85
C GLU A 99 11.14 7.06 -8.55
N THR A 100 10.02 7.76 -8.28
CA THR A 100 8.71 7.34 -8.74
C THR A 100 7.80 8.52 -9.10
N CYS A 101 6.91 8.32 -10.08
CA CYS A 101 5.85 9.26 -10.41
C CYS A 101 4.49 8.86 -9.82
N ILE A 102 4.36 7.64 -9.31
CA ILE A 102 3.16 7.13 -8.66
C ILE A 102 3.50 6.23 -7.47
N ILE A 103 2.80 6.43 -6.37
CA ILE A 103 2.91 5.59 -5.19
C ILE A 103 1.56 4.90 -4.96
N CYS A 104 1.57 3.57 -4.94
CA CYS A 104 0.42 2.75 -4.58
C CYS A 104 0.59 2.24 -3.15
N PHE A 105 -0.24 2.71 -2.23
CA PHE A 105 -0.27 2.24 -0.85
C PHE A 105 -1.27 1.13 -0.65
N ASP A 106 -0.80 0.05 -0.03
CA ASP A 106 -1.69 -0.93 0.57
C ASP A 106 -1.95 -0.59 2.03
N GLU A 107 -3.19 -0.84 2.45
CA GLU A 107 -3.61 -0.72 3.85
C GLU A 107 -3.27 0.64 4.46
N PHE A 108 -3.67 1.72 3.76
CA PHE A 108 -3.46 3.07 4.25
C PHE A 108 -4.25 3.27 5.56
N PHE A 109 -3.53 3.31 6.66
CA PHE A 109 -4.09 3.48 7.99
C PHE A 109 -3.09 4.21 8.90
N VAL A 110 -3.51 5.29 9.52
CA VAL A 110 -2.68 6.11 10.42
C VAL A 110 -3.11 5.87 11.86
N SER A 111 -2.20 5.30 12.66
CA SER A 111 -2.40 5.04 14.09
C SER A 111 -1.40 5.77 14.98
N ASP A 112 -0.22 6.08 14.44
CA ASP A 112 0.87 6.71 15.18
C ASP A 112 0.84 8.23 15.04
N ILE A 113 1.11 8.93 16.17
CA ILE A 113 1.12 10.40 16.20
C ILE A 113 2.28 10.97 15.38
N THR A 114 3.42 10.29 15.35
CA THR A 114 4.58 10.75 14.60
C THR A 114 4.31 10.76 13.11
N ASP A 115 3.66 9.69 12.62
CA ASP A 115 3.20 9.61 11.23
C ASP A 115 2.20 10.71 10.91
N ALA A 116 1.19 10.90 11.77
CA ALA A 116 0.18 11.94 11.60
C ALA A 116 0.78 13.35 11.49
N MET A 117 1.84 13.64 12.27
CA MET A 117 2.49 14.96 12.28
C MET A 117 3.25 15.28 10.99
N ILE A 118 3.84 14.27 10.35
CA ILE A 118 4.70 14.48 9.18
C ILE A 118 3.96 14.33 7.85
N LEU A 119 2.86 13.56 7.82
CA LEU A 119 2.13 13.24 6.59
C LEU A 119 1.58 14.46 5.85
N GLY A 120 1.14 15.49 6.58
CA GLY A 120 0.65 16.71 5.95
C GLY A 120 1.69 17.35 5.06
N THR A 121 2.88 17.62 5.61
CA THR A 121 4.00 18.21 4.87
C THR A 121 4.56 17.28 3.81
N LEU A 122 4.66 15.98 4.11
CA LEU A 122 5.17 15.00 3.16
C LEU A 122 4.28 14.89 1.92
N PHE A 123 2.95 14.82 2.08
CA PHE A 123 2.01 14.76 0.97
C PHE A 123 1.97 16.06 0.18
N GLU A 124 2.04 17.22 0.85
CA GLU A 124 2.13 18.51 0.17
C GLU A 124 3.32 18.55 -0.80
N GLU A 125 4.48 18.13 -0.33
CA GLU A 125 5.70 18.12 -1.14
C GLU A 125 5.67 17.03 -2.23
N LEU A 126 5.13 15.82 -1.96
CA LEU A 126 4.98 14.78 -2.97
C LEU A 126 4.05 15.24 -4.11
N PHE A 127 2.91 15.83 -3.78
CA PHE A 127 1.97 16.35 -4.79
C PHE A 127 2.54 17.57 -5.53
N ALA A 128 3.32 18.45 -4.86
CA ALA A 128 4.02 19.54 -5.50
C ALA A 128 5.08 19.06 -6.52
N HIS A 129 5.61 17.85 -6.31
CA HIS A 129 6.50 17.17 -7.25
C HIS A 129 5.76 16.28 -8.27
N ASN A 130 4.42 16.38 -8.36
CA ASN A 130 3.55 15.60 -9.26
C ASN A 130 3.62 14.08 -9.05
N VAL A 131 3.86 13.64 -7.84
CA VAL A 131 3.70 12.22 -7.49
C VAL A 131 2.21 11.94 -7.33
N THR A 132 1.70 10.97 -8.08
CA THR A 132 0.29 10.55 -8.00
C THR A 132 0.13 9.52 -6.88
N LEU A 133 -0.96 9.59 -6.13
CA LEU A 133 -1.27 8.68 -5.04
C LEU A 133 -2.41 7.73 -5.42
N VAL A 134 -2.19 6.44 -5.29
CA VAL A 134 -3.24 5.42 -5.26
C VAL A 134 -3.20 4.72 -3.91
N ALA A 135 -4.32 4.61 -3.21
CA ALA A 135 -4.32 4.01 -1.89
C ALA A 135 -5.52 3.08 -1.70
N THR A 136 -5.31 1.98 -0.96
CA THR A 136 -6.39 1.15 -0.43
C THR A 136 -6.53 1.38 1.07
N SER A 137 -7.75 1.47 1.57
CA SER A 137 -8.04 1.62 3.00
C SER A 137 -9.37 0.95 3.36
N ASN A 138 -9.56 0.66 4.63
CA ASN A 138 -10.86 0.25 5.15
C ASN A 138 -11.70 1.44 5.64
N ILE A 139 -11.10 2.64 5.63
CA ILE A 139 -11.66 3.85 6.24
C ILE A 139 -11.68 4.96 5.19
N ILE A 140 -12.77 5.74 5.15
CA ILE A 140 -12.84 6.96 4.34
C ILE A 140 -11.81 8.01 4.84
N PRO A 141 -11.24 8.86 3.97
CA PRO A 141 -10.23 9.82 4.39
C PRO A 141 -10.63 10.69 5.59
N ASP A 142 -11.88 11.13 5.66
CA ASP A 142 -12.38 12.01 6.73
C ASP A 142 -12.42 11.32 8.12
N GLU A 143 -12.44 10.00 8.16
CA GLU A 143 -12.44 9.20 9.39
C GLU A 143 -11.02 8.73 9.79
N LEU A 144 -10.02 8.97 8.97
CA LEU A 144 -8.64 8.63 9.30
C LEU A 144 -8.19 9.33 10.57
N TYR A 145 -7.51 8.58 11.44
CA TYR A 145 -6.97 9.08 12.70
C TYR A 145 -8.01 9.80 13.58
N ARG A 146 -9.29 9.34 13.54
CA ARG A 146 -10.46 10.02 14.14
C ARG A 146 -10.28 10.34 15.62
N ASN A 147 -9.76 9.41 16.41
CA ASN A 147 -9.54 9.56 17.84
C ASN A 147 -8.07 9.83 18.20
N GLY A 148 -7.26 10.20 17.20
CA GLY A 148 -5.83 10.42 17.39
C GLY A 148 -5.52 11.71 18.13
N LEU A 149 -4.44 11.68 18.91
CA LEU A 149 -3.93 12.84 19.63
C LEU A 149 -3.46 13.92 18.64
N GLN A 150 -3.84 15.17 18.87
CA GLN A 150 -3.54 16.32 17.98
C GLN A 150 -4.02 16.12 16.53
N ARG A 151 -5.17 15.48 16.34
CA ARG A 151 -5.76 15.22 15.01
C ARG A 151 -5.82 16.45 14.10
N GLU A 152 -5.96 17.65 14.66
CA GLU A 152 -5.99 18.90 13.89
C GLU A 152 -4.76 19.09 13.00
N ARG A 153 -3.60 18.59 13.42
CA ARG A 153 -2.37 18.64 12.63
C ARG A 153 -2.36 17.64 11.48
N PHE A 154 -3.20 16.62 11.53
CA PHE A 154 -3.38 15.65 10.45
C PHE A 154 -4.44 16.08 9.42
N LEU A 155 -5.36 16.99 9.78
CA LEU A 155 -6.39 17.47 8.85
C LEU A 155 -5.84 18.02 7.52
N PRO A 156 -4.68 18.68 7.44
CA PRO A 156 -4.08 19.06 6.18
C PRO A 156 -3.81 17.88 5.24
N ALA A 157 -3.33 16.73 5.77
CA ALA A 157 -3.13 15.51 4.99
C ALA A 157 -4.45 14.98 4.42
N ILE A 158 -5.51 14.93 5.23
CA ILE A 158 -6.85 14.53 4.80
C ILE A 158 -7.36 15.45 3.67
N LYS A 159 -7.21 16.77 3.83
CA LYS A 159 -7.61 17.73 2.79
C LYS A 159 -6.86 17.54 1.48
N LEU A 160 -5.57 17.21 1.56
CA LEU A 160 -4.75 16.93 0.38
C LEU A 160 -5.20 15.63 -0.31
N ILE A 161 -5.49 14.56 0.45
CA ILE A 161 -6.03 13.32 -0.10
C ILE A 161 -7.34 13.60 -0.85
N ASN A 162 -8.30 14.26 -0.20
CA ASN A 162 -9.59 14.60 -0.82
C ASN A 162 -9.47 15.52 -2.04
N LYS A 163 -8.46 16.38 -2.08
CA LYS A 163 -8.20 17.29 -3.22
C LYS A 163 -7.52 16.58 -4.38
N CYS A 164 -6.53 15.74 -4.08
CA CYS A 164 -5.62 15.15 -5.06
C CYS A 164 -6.02 13.73 -5.47
N CYS A 165 -7.01 13.12 -4.83
CA CYS A 165 -7.50 11.78 -5.16
C CYS A 165 -9.02 11.79 -5.37
N ASP A 166 -9.48 10.92 -6.26
CA ASP A 166 -10.89 10.55 -6.34
C ASP A 166 -11.16 9.46 -5.31
N VAL A 167 -12.05 9.76 -4.35
CA VAL A 167 -12.39 8.86 -3.23
C VAL A 167 -13.52 7.92 -3.66
N ILE A 168 -13.23 6.64 -3.79
CA ILE A 168 -14.14 5.64 -4.33
C ILE A 168 -14.44 4.59 -3.26
N ASN A 169 -15.73 4.40 -2.96
CA ASN A 169 -16.19 3.29 -2.15
C ASN A 169 -16.27 2.02 -3.00
N VAL A 170 -15.56 0.96 -2.59
CA VAL A 170 -15.54 -0.34 -3.28
C VAL A 170 -16.43 -1.35 -2.54
N ASP A 171 -17.32 -0.89 -1.66
CA ASP A 171 -18.20 -1.78 -0.92
C ASP A 171 -19.41 -2.20 -1.76
N SER A 172 -19.31 -3.36 -2.40
CA SER A 172 -20.41 -3.97 -3.16
C SER A 172 -21.40 -4.74 -2.27
N GLY A 173 -21.24 -4.71 -0.94
CA GLY A 173 -22.04 -5.50 0.00
C GLY A 173 -21.68 -7.00 0.03
N VAL A 174 -20.83 -7.49 -0.88
CA VAL A 174 -20.43 -8.91 -0.96
C VAL A 174 -18.97 -9.04 -0.54
N ASP A 175 -18.69 -9.74 0.54
CA ASP A 175 -17.34 -10.17 0.89
C ASP A 175 -17.00 -11.46 0.14
N TYR A 176 -16.17 -11.37 -0.89
CA TYR A 176 -15.79 -12.51 -1.71
C TYR A 176 -14.98 -13.56 -0.94
N ARG A 177 -14.29 -13.20 0.14
CA ARG A 177 -13.59 -14.16 1.01
C ARG A 177 -14.59 -14.94 1.86
N LEU A 178 -15.61 -14.27 2.40
CA LEU A 178 -16.66 -14.93 3.16
C LEU A 178 -17.43 -15.94 2.32
N ARG A 179 -17.63 -15.68 1.02
CA ARG A 179 -18.35 -16.59 0.14
C ARG A 179 -17.67 -17.96 0.03
N THR A 180 -16.35 -18.01 0.03
CA THR A 180 -15.59 -19.28 0.06
C THR A 180 -15.60 -19.88 1.47
N LEU A 181 -15.53 -19.06 2.52
CA LEU A 181 -15.56 -19.51 3.90
C LEU A 181 -16.96 -19.91 4.38
N GLU A 182 -18.03 -19.27 3.88
CA GLU A 182 -19.42 -19.67 4.19
C GLU A 182 -19.79 -21.05 3.63
N GLN A 183 -19.10 -21.48 2.58
CA GLN A 183 -19.23 -22.82 2.01
C GLN A 183 -18.27 -23.85 2.64
N ALA A 184 -17.33 -23.37 3.47
CA ALA A 184 -16.34 -24.20 4.12
C ALA A 184 -16.88 -24.74 5.44
N GLU A 185 -16.76 -26.03 5.66
CA GLU A 185 -16.90 -26.64 6.98
C GLU A 185 -15.70 -26.19 7.84
N LEU A 186 -15.87 -25.12 8.62
CA LEU A 186 -14.80 -24.52 9.43
C LEU A 186 -14.48 -25.32 10.69
N PHE A 187 -15.33 -26.29 11.04
CA PHE A 187 -15.18 -27.14 12.22
C PHE A 187 -15.42 -28.58 11.85
N HIS A 188 -14.44 -29.43 12.11
CA HIS A 188 -14.50 -30.86 11.84
C HIS A 188 -14.46 -31.66 13.14
N PHE A 189 -15.42 -32.56 13.31
CA PHE A 189 -15.45 -33.55 14.40
C PHE A 189 -16.08 -34.85 13.89
N PRO A 190 -15.45 -36.00 14.14
CA PRO A 190 -14.14 -36.21 14.75
C PRO A 190 -12.98 -35.75 13.87
N LEU A 191 -11.79 -35.54 14.48
CA LEU A 191 -10.55 -35.24 13.75
C LEU A 191 -10.04 -36.54 13.10
N ASP A 192 -10.54 -36.83 11.92
CA ASP A 192 -10.20 -37.98 11.09
C ASP A 192 -9.53 -37.53 9.78
N GLN A 193 -9.18 -38.53 8.93
CA GLN A 193 -8.56 -38.27 7.63
C GLN A 193 -9.39 -37.30 6.75
N LYS A 194 -10.72 -37.31 6.91
CA LYS A 194 -11.60 -36.40 6.15
C LYS A 194 -11.42 -34.95 6.58
N ALA A 195 -11.13 -34.69 7.86
CA ALA A 195 -10.81 -33.35 8.35
C ALA A 195 -9.51 -32.85 7.73
N ASP A 196 -8.47 -33.69 7.65
CA ASP A 196 -7.20 -33.35 7.03
C ASP A 196 -7.34 -33.09 5.52
N ASP A 197 -8.09 -33.91 4.82
CA ASP A 197 -8.36 -33.79 3.39
C ASP A 197 -9.11 -32.48 3.09
N ASN A 198 -10.07 -32.10 3.94
CA ASN A 198 -10.79 -30.83 3.82
C ASN A 198 -9.87 -29.63 4.05
N LEU A 199 -9.00 -29.65 5.07
CA LEU A 199 -8.04 -28.59 5.32
C LEU A 199 -7.09 -28.40 4.14
N ILE A 200 -6.59 -29.50 3.56
CA ILE A 200 -5.75 -29.47 2.36
C ILE A 200 -6.53 -28.89 1.18
N HIS A 201 -7.77 -29.29 0.99
CA HIS A 201 -8.64 -28.78 -0.07
C HIS A 201 -8.85 -27.26 0.06
N TYR A 202 -9.18 -26.77 1.24
CA TYR A 202 -9.34 -25.32 1.47
C TYR A 202 -8.03 -24.55 1.32
N PHE A 203 -6.91 -25.12 1.77
CA PHE A 203 -5.60 -24.52 1.51
C PHE A 203 -5.37 -24.33 0.01
N GLN A 204 -5.67 -25.35 -0.81
CA GLN A 204 -5.51 -25.28 -2.26
C GLN A 204 -6.46 -24.28 -2.93
N GLN A 205 -7.67 -24.09 -2.38
CA GLN A 205 -8.61 -23.09 -2.90
C GLN A 205 -8.22 -21.65 -2.55
N LEU A 206 -7.55 -21.45 -1.41
CA LEU A 206 -7.14 -20.13 -0.93
C LEU A 206 -5.75 -19.73 -1.39
N SER A 207 -4.92 -20.70 -1.79
CA SER A 207 -3.56 -20.46 -2.28
C SER A 207 -3.52 -20.31 -3.80
N LEU A 208 -2.56 -19.54 -4.28
CA LEU A 208 -2.34 -19.33 -5.72
C LEU A 208 -1.57 -20.49 -6.38
N ASP A 209 -0.86 -21.28 -5.57
CA ASP A 209 -0.05 -22.42 -6.01
C ASP A 209 -0.07 -23.57 -4.99
N ALA A 210 0.65 -24.66 -5.31
CA ALA A 210 0.75 -25.83 -4.44
C ALA A 210 1.50 -25.57 -3.12
N GLY A 211 2.15 -24.42 -2.96
CA GLY A 211 2.90 -24.03 -1.77
C GLY A 211 4.10 -24.92 -1.44
N GLN A 212 4.84 -24.53 -0.41
CA GLN A 212 5.99 -25.27 0.12
C GLN A 212 5.60 -25.98 1.41
N LYS A 213 5.94 -27.27 1.52
CA LYS A 213 5.73 -28.07 2.75
C LYS A 213 6.91 -27.93 3.69
N ASN A 214 6.64 -28.01 5.00
CA ASN A 214 7.63 -28.00 6.08
C ASN A 214 8.57 -26.78 6.03
N LYS A 215 8.12 -25.65 5.52
CA LYS A 215 8.89 -24.40 5.52
C LYS A 215 8.95 -23.84 6.94
N ILE A 216 10.12 -23.33 7.34
CA ILE A 216 10.26 -22.62 8.60
C ILE A 216 10.05 -21.14 8.31
N ILE A 217 9.06 -20.54 8.98
CA ILE A 217 8.83 -19.10 8.97
C ILE A 217 9.11 -18.53 10.37
N THR A 218 9.57 -17.29 10.42
CA THR A 218 9.86 -16.62 11.69
C THR A 218 8.81 -15.57 11.98
N ILE A 219 8.08 -15.73 13.09
CA ILE A 219 7.07 -14.76 13.56
C ILE A 219 7.53 -14.27 14.93
N ASN A 220 7.75 -12.96 15.07
CA ASN A 220 8.22 -12.34 16.32
C ASN A 220 9.49 -13.00 16.90
N ASN A 221 10.48 -13.28 16.05
CA ASN A 221 11.73 -13.98 16.36
C ASN A 221 11.55 -15.45 16.82
N ARG A 222 10.36 -16.02 16.68
CA ARG A 222 10.09 -17.43 16.95
C ARG A 222 10.05 -18.20 15.63
N PRO A 223 10.90 -19.20 15.40
CA PRO A 223 10.81 -20.07 14.23
C PRO A 223 9.64 -21.04 14.38
N LEU A 224 8.77 -21.11 13.38
CA LEU A 224 7.63 -21.98 13.35
C LEU A 224 7.67 -22.84 12.08
N THR A 225 7.52 -24.17 12.22
CA THR A 225 7.46 -25.07 11.08
C THR A 225 6.01 -25.13 10.57
N THR A 226 5.82 -24.85 9.28
CA THR A 226 4.51 -24.94 8.65
C THR A 226 4.24 -26.35 8.14
N VAL A 227 2.99 -26.78 8.11
CA VAL A 227 2.57 -27.96 7.34
C VAL A 227 2.68 -27.64 5.85
N GLN A 228 2.18 -26.47 5.47
CA GLN A 228 2.22 -25.95 4.09
C GLN A 228 2.14 -24.42 4.10
N GLU A 229 2.83 -23.77 3.18
CA GLU A 229 2.80 -22.31 3.02
C GLU A 229 2.78 -21.95 1.55
N SER A 230 1.91 -21.03 1.18
CA SER A 230 1.83 -20.38 -0.11
C SER A 230 1.58 -18.89 0.11
N ASP A 231 1.74 -18.09 -0.91
CA ASP A 231 1.68 -16.63 -0.83
C ASP A 231 0.41 -16.13 -0.10
N GLY A 232 0.59 -15.70 1.15
CA GLY A 232 -0.47 -15.17 2.01
C GLY A 232 -1.32 -16.22 2.77
N VAL A 233 -1.10 -17.52 2.55
CA VAL A 233 -1.82 -18.60 3.24
C VAL A 233 -0.85 -19.56 3.90
N VAL A 234 -1.07 -19.86 5.19
CA VAL A 234 -0.20 -20.76 5.95
C VAL A 234 -1.05 -21.76 6.72
N HIS A 235 -0.69 -23.05 6.59
CA HIS A 235 -1.27 -24.14 7.35
C HIS A 235 -0.29 -24.59 8.44
N PHE A 236 -0.76 -24.61 9.69
CA PHE A 236 0.02 -25.03 10.85
C PHE A 236 -0.65 -26.19 11.59
N GLU A 237 0.15 -27.01 12.23
CA GLU A 237 -0.29 -27.82 13.35
C GLU A 237 -0.63 -26.92 14.54
N PHE A 238 -1.76 -27.18 15.21
CA PHE A 238 -2.18 -26.39 16.37
C PHE A 238 -1.14 -26.37 17.49
N SER A 239 -0.51 -27.51 17.77
CA SER A 239 0.59 -27.64 18.73
C SER A 239 1.75 -26.70 18.43
N THR A 240 2.13 -26.54 17.15
CA THR A 240 3.22 -25.63 16.73
C THR A 240 2.93 -24.18 17.03
N LEU A 241 1.65 -23.78 16.98
CA LEU A 241 1.25 -22.39 17.26
C LEU A 241 1.15 -22.10 18.76
N CYS A 242 0.77 -23.10 19.58
CA CYS A 242 0.38 -22.92 20.97
C CYS A 242 1.46 -23.30 21.99
N GLU A 243 2.59 -23.86 21.56
CA GLU A 243 3.79 -24.07 22.36
C GLU A 243 4.77 -22.89 22.22
#